data_e1cd21c2ab1f0c0f87f4ed30476e80b1
#
_entry.id   e1cd21c2ab1f0c0f87f4ed30476e80b1
#
_cell.length_a   1.000
_cell.length_b   1.000
_cell.length_c   1.000
_cell.angle_alpha   90.00
_cell.angle_beta   90.00
_cell.angle_gamma   90.00
#
_symmetry.space_group_name_H-M   'P 1'
#
loop_
_entity.id
_entity.type
_entity.pdbx_description
1 polymer ?
#
loop_
_entity_poly.entity_id
_entity_poly.type
_entity_poly.pdbx_seq_one_letter_code
_entity_poly.pdbx_strand_id
1 'polypeptide(L)'
;MIRERIGPILRPQRNLIAAAGLGMVGATVVSLAAPLLTKIAIDRGIRRHDVHVIDVIALVYVGLVLVRPVFERVIVLCSARAGERFLGDLRVTAYEKLQELSMPFFEQTRAGVLVSRLTNDVQTLTTFTRLVLVEVIGSVLLFFVTLVILVSLSPLLSLVMLVSVPILVVSSLRYGKRSRPAFLALRDSVADTMSSLQEGLTGVRVVQSFSRESDRYASYRRRSWAQVSAWQRISLVNIGFFPMIAFAQSLALAAVLVVGGYLQRHGRVSVGTIVAFALYLISLFDPVARLGDWFSEFQSGRAALTKIVSLLDTPVTVVGGSTPLPVEGALAATSLTYSYAEGPPAVVDVTLSVVPGEHLALVGATGAGKSTLAKLLVRAYDPDEGAVTFGGVDLRDAPLDDLRQRIVFAPQEGHLFSGTLADNIRLARPDASDDEVHDALSAIGALDRFHALPDGLATDVRARGVRLSSGERQLVSIARVALAAPAVIVLDEATSSLDPQTEAAVEQALAALTHGRTVVTIAHRLSTAQRADRVAVMERGKLVEVASHDELVAQGDRYARLWASWQAGLVA
;
A
#
# COMPACT_ATOMS: atom_id res chain seq x y z
N MET A 1 2.80 -18.93 8.08
CA MET A 1 2.24 -17.61 7.66
C MET A 1 3.11 -16.92 6.60
N ILE A 2 4.24 -16.26 6.92
CA ILE A 2 5.08 -15.57 5.90
C ILE A 2 5.57 -16.51 4.79
N ARG A 3 6.08 -17.70 5.15
CA ARG A 3 6.60 -18.70 4.20
C ARG A 3 5.53 -19.27 3.27
N GLU A 4 4.31 -19.39 3.73
CA GLU A 4 3.17 -19.95 2.97
C GLU A 4 2.67 -18.95 1.94
N ARG A 5 2.65 -17.65 2.24
CA ARG A 5 2.18 -16.60 1.34
C ARG A 5 3.26 -16.14 0.36
N ILE A 6 4.51 -16.05 0.80
CA ILE A 6 5.61 -15.52 0.00
C ILE A 6 6.36 -16.63 -0.75
N GLY A 7 6.38 -17.85 -0.19
CA GLY A 7 7.04 -18.99 -0.83
C GLY A 7 6.61 -19.25 -2.27
N PRO A 8 5.32 -19.29 -2.59
CA PRO A 8 4.85 -19.48 -3.98
C PRO A 8 5.34 -18.38 -4.93
N ILE A 9 5.39 -17.11 -4.48
CA ILE A 9 5.83 -15.96 -5.28
C ILE A 9 7.36 -16.00 -5.53
N LEU A 10 8.14 -16.54 -4.56
CA LEU A 10 9.59 -16.67 -4.68
C LEU A 10 10.05 -17.90 -5.51
N ARG A 11 9.27 -18.96 -5.53
CA ARG A 11 9.62 -20.22 -6.22
C ARG A 11 10.01 -20.04 -7.71
N PRO A 12 9.32 -19.24 -8.53
CA PRO A 12 9.69 -19.03 -9.92
C PRO A 12 11.08 -18.42 -10.09
N GLN A 13 11.58 -17.68 -9.10
CA GLN A 13 12.85 -16.96 -9.13
C GLN A 13 14.06 -17.80 -8.67
N ARG A 14 13.86 -19.06 -8.27
CA ARG A 14 14.89 -19.94 -7.69
C ARG A 14 16.16 -20.07 -8.55
N ASN A 15 15.99 -20.14 -9.86
CA ASN A 15 17.13 -20.30 -10.79
C ASN A 15 17.99 -19.02 -10.83
N LEU A 16 17.38 -17.86 -10.82
CA LEU A 16 18.08 -16.56 -10.77
C LEU A 16 18.80 -16.38 -9.41
N ILE A 17 18.16 -16.77 -8.31
CA ILE A 17 18.74 -16.73 -6.97
C ILE A 17 19.92 -17.69 -6.89
N ALA A 18 19.80 -18.89 -7.44
CA ALA A 18 20.89 -19.86 -7.49
C ALA A 18 22.08 -19.36 -8.33
N ALA A 19 21.80 -18.75 -9.50
CA ALA A 19 22.84 -18.16 -10.36
C ALA A 19 23.55 -16.99 -9.65
N ALA A 20 22.83 -16.13 -8.93
CA ALA A 20 23.41 -15.07 -8.11
C ALA A 20 24.30 -15.65 -6.99
N GLY A 21 23.84 -16.72 -6.33
CA GLY A 21 24.61 -17.45 -5.31
C GLY A 21 25.90 -18.06 -5.85
N LEU A 22 25.85 -18.71 -7.02
CA LEU A 22 27.05 -19.22 -7.68
C LEU A 22 28.02 -18.11 -8.08
N GLY A 23 27.51 -17.00 -8.63
CA GLY A 23 28.29 -15.80 -8.90
C GLY A 23 28.99 -15.27 -7.64
N MET A 24 28.30 -15.27 -6.51
CA MET A 24 28.79 -14.81 -5.23
C MET A 24 29.93 -15.71 -4.70
N VAL A 25 29.77 -17.02 -4.81
CA VAL A 25 30.86 -17.98 -4.48
C VAL A 25 32.06 -17.71 -5.37
N GLY A 26 31.86 -17.56 -6.69
CA GLY A 26 32.94 -17.27 -7.65
C GLY A 26 33.68 -15.95 -7.31
N ALA A 27 32.92 -14.88 -7.07
CA ALA A 27 33.48 -13.58 -6.69
C ALA A 27 34.25 -13.65 -5.37
N THR A 28 33.77 -14.41 -4.38
CA THR A 28 34.44 -14.64 -3.09
C THR A 28 35.73 -15.39 -3.29
N VAL A 29 35.73 -16.47 -4.06
CA VAL A 29 36.98 -17.25 -4.37
C VAL A 29 38.02 -16.35 -5.03
N VAL A 30 37.63 -15.56 -6.04
CA VAL A 30 38.53 -14.62 -6.71
C VAL A 30 39.07 -13.58 -5.75
N SER A 31 38.24 -12.99 -4.88
CA SER A 31 38.66 -11.99 -3.89
C SER A 31 39.65 -12.57 -2.86
N LEU A 32 39.42 -13.81 -2.46
CA LEU A 32 40.28 -14.49 -1.48
C LEU A 32 41.56 -15.07 -2.09
N ALA A 33 41.62 -15.29 -3.39
CA ALA A 33 42.82 -15.75 -4.08
C ALA A 33 43.93 -14.67 -4.11
N ALA A 34 43.55 -13.38 -4.21
CA ALA A 34 44.53 -12.29 -4.35
C ALA A 34 45.57 -12.20 -3.20
N PRO A 35 45.20 -12.24 -1.89
CA PRO A 35 46.17 -12.25 -0.81
C PRO A 35 47.02 -13.53 -0.77
N LEU A 36 46.47 -14.70 -1.18
CA LEU A 36 47.25 -15.94 -1.28
C LEU A 36 48.30 -15.88 -2.38
N LEU A 37 47.94 -15.34 -3.54
CA LEU A 37 48.88 -15.12 -4.64
C LEU A 37 49.99 -14.15 -4.24
N THR A 38 49.64 -13.07 -3.50
CA THR A 38 50.63 -12.14 -2.95
C THR A 38 51.61 -12.85 -2.01
N LYS A 39 51.10 -13.75 -1.15
CA LYS A 39 51.97 -14.58 -0.30
C LYS A 39 52.94 -15.43 -1.13
N ILE A 40 52.46 -16.12 -2.15
CA ILE A 40 53.29 -16.99 -3.00
C ILE A 40 54.32 -16.17 -3.79
N ALA A 41 53.90 -14.99 -4.31
CA ALA A 41 54.83 -14.08 -5.00
C ALA A 41 55.99 -13.65 -4.11
N ILE A 42 55.72 -13.31 -2.84
CA ILE A 42 56.76 -12.90 -1.89
C ILE A 42 57.62 -14.09 -1.49
N ASP A 43 57.02 -15.22 -1.10
CA ASP A 43 57.77 -16.34 -0.51
C ASP A 43 58.58 -17.15 -1.53
N ARG A 44 58.05 -17.33 -2.75
CA ARG A 44 58.67 -18.15 -3.80
C ARG A 44 59.32 -17.33 -4.91
N GLY A 45 58.75 -16.15 -5.27
CA GLY A 45 59.24 -15.27 -6.30
C GLY A 45 60.36 -14.37 -5.77
N ILE A 46 59.99 -13.38 -4.94
CA ILE A 46 60.93 -12.33 -4.49
C ILE A 46 62.06 -12.90 -3.63
N ARG A 47 61.72 -13.72 -2.61
CA ARG A 47 62.67 -14.23 -1.67
C ARG A 47 63.66 -15.23 -2.30
N ARG A 48 63.26 -15.94 -3.36
CA ARG A 48 64.11 -16.90 -4.08
C ARG A 48 64.70 -16.35 -5.37
N HIS A 49 64.43 -15.07 -5.70
CA HIS A 49 64.82 -14.40 -6.95
C HIS A 49 64.35 -15.15 -8.21
N ASP A 50 63.17 -15.81 -8.13
CA ASP A 50 62.58 -16.55 -9.24
C ASP A 50 61.61 -15.66 -10.00
N VAL A 51 62.08 -15.04 -11.09
CA VAL A 51 61.33 -14.13 -11.93
C VAL A 51 60.15 -14.86 -12.62
N HIS A 52 60.33 -16.12 -13.02
CA HIS A 52 59.28 -16.89 -13.67
C HIS A 52 58.03 -17.06 -12.77
N VAL A 53 58.28 -17.35 -11.48
CA VAL A 53 57.17 -17.44 -10.50
C VAL A 53 56.41 -16.10 -10.39
N ILE A 54 57.14 -14.97 -10.42
CA ILE A 54 56.52 -13.63 -10.37
C ILE A 54 55.67 -13.40 -11.60
N ASP A 55 56.19 -13.72 -12.82
CA ASP A 55 55.46 -13.52 -14.08
C ASP A 55 54.18 -14.36 -14.14
N VAL A 56 54.26 -15.64 -13.75
CA VAL A 56 53.07 -16.51 -13.69
C VAL A 56 52.03 -15.99 -12.70
N ILE A 57 52.44 -15.55 -11.52
CA ILE A 57 51.52 -15.01 -10.52
C ILE A 57 50.91 -13.70 -11.02
N ALA A 58 51.69 -12.84 -11.66
CA ALA A 58 51.17 -11.59 -12.25
C ALA A 58 50.13 -11.89 -13.33
N LEU A 59 50.37 -12.86 -14.22
CA LEU A 59 49.41 -13.28 -15.24
C LEU A 59 48.13 -13.84 -14.62
N VAL A 60 48.24 -14.70 -13.61
CA VAL A 60 47.10 -15.24 -12.88
C VAL A 60 46.30 -14.12 -12.20
N TYR A 61 47.01 -13.17 -11.58
CA TYR A 61 46.36 -12.02 -10.92
C TYR A 61 45.60 -11.16 -11.91
N VAL A 62 46.17 -10.85 -13.07
CA VAL A 62 45.48 -10.16 -14.17
C VAL A 62 44.25 -10.95 -14.63
N GLY A 63 44.39 -12.29 -14.78
CA GLY A 63 43.25 -13.15 -15.11
C GLY A 63 42.12 -13.05 -14.08
N LEU A 64 42.45 -13.07 -12.79
CA LEU A 64 41.46 -12.91 -11.70
C LEU A 64 40.77 -11.53 -11.73
N VAL A 65 41.53 -10.45 -11.99
CA VAL A 65 40.98 -9.09 -12.11
C VAL A 65 40.02 -8.99 -13.29
N LEU A 66 40.29 -9.68 -14.40
CA LEU A 66 39.40 -9.70 -15.57
C LEU A 66 38.14 -10.58 -15.37
N VAL A 67 38.24 -11.64 -14.58
CA VAL A 67 37.15 -12.58 -14.31
C VAL A 67 36.20 -12.05 -13.23
N ARG A 68 36.69 -11.33 -12.25
CA ARG A 68 35.92 -10.79 -11.13
C ARG A 68 34.67 -9.98 -11.59
N PRO A 69 34.78 -9.01 -12.52
CA PRO A 69 33.63 -8.25 -13.00
C PRO A 69 32.54 -9.12 -13.65
N VAL A 70 32.91 -10.27 -14.22
CA VAL A 70 31.94 -11.22 -14.78
C VAL A 70 31.04 -11.79 -13.69
N PHE A 71 31.64 -12.26 -12.59
CA PHE A 71 30.86 -12.73 -11.43
C PHE A 71 30.01 -11.62 -10.83
N GLU A 72 30.57 -10.43 -10.63
CA GLU A 72 29.85 -9.27 -10.09
C GLU A 72 28.66 -8.90 -11.00
N ARG A 73 28.85 -8.94 -12.33
CA ARG A 73 27.76 -8.73 -13.29
C ARG A 73 26.67 -9.79 -13.16
N VAL A 74 27.02 -11.06 -13.02
CA VAL A 74 26.04 -12.16 -12.82
C VAL A 74 25.25 -11.92 -11.52
N ILE A 75 25.93 -11.59 -10.42
CA ILE A 75 25.28 -11.29 -9.13
C ILE A 75 24.28 -10.15 -9.30
N VAL A 76 24.71 -9.01 -9.84
CA VAL A 76 23.87 -7.81 -9.98
C VAL A 76 22.68 -8.08 -10.90
N LEU A 77 22.90 -8.67 -12.08
CA LEU A 77 21.82 -8.93 -13.04
C LEU A 77 20.81 -9.97 -12.53
N CYS A 78 21.31 -11.07 -11.95
CA CYS A 78 20.42 -12.14 -11.49
C CYS A 78 19.65 -11.73 -10.23
N SER A 79 20.30 -11.04 -9.28
CA SER A 79 19.61 -10.55 -8.06
C SER A 79 18.62 -9.44 -8.39
N ALA A 80 18.97 -8.49 -9.28
CA ALA A 80 18.05 -7.44 -9.71
C ALA A 80 16.82 -8.04 -10.41
N ARG A 81 17.03 -8.93 -11.39
CA ARG A 81 15.91 -9.58 -12.09
C ARG A 81 15.03 -10.42 -11.16
N ALA A 82 15.63 -11.16 -10.24
CA ALA A 82 14.88 -11.94 -9.26
C ALA A 82 14.06 -11.03 -8.32
N GLY A 83 14.69 -9.95 -7.84
CA GLY A 83 14.03 -8.96 -6.99
C GLY A 83 12.87 -8.25 -7.68
N GLU A 84 13.10 -7.70 -8.87
CA GLU A 84 12.05 -6.97 -9.61
C GLU A 84 10.86 -7.86 -10.01
N ARG A 85 11.11 -9.11 -10.44
CA ARG A 85 10.03 -10.06 -10.74
C ARG A 85 9.23 -10.41 -9.49
N PHE A 86 9.92 -10.74 -8.40
CA PHE A 86 9.26 -11.02 -7.11
C PHE A 86 8.36 -9.87 -6.67
N LEU A 87 8.83 -8.63 -6.82
CA LEU A 87 8.07 -7.46 -6.41
C LEU A 87 6.94 -7.12 -7.36
N GLY A 88 7.13 -7.37 -8.67
CA GLY A 88 6.05 -7.28 -9.66
C GLY A 88 4.91 -8.23 -9.31
N ASP A 89 5.23 -9.51 -9.09
CA ASP A 89 4.26 -10.53 -8.71
C ASP A 89 3.57 -10.18 -7.38
N LEU A 90 4.34 -9.67 -6.40
CA LEU A 90 3.79 -9.25 -5.10
C LEU A 90 2.83 -8.07 -5.22
N ARG A 91 3.13 -7.08 -6.09
CA ARG A 91 2.22 -5.96 -6.35
C ARG A 91 0.92 -6.43 -6.98
N VAL A 92 1.01 -7.30 -7.99
CA VAL A 92 -0.17 -7.87 -8.65
C VAL A 92 -1.02 -8.63 -7.65
N THR A 93 -0.44 -9.55 -6.89
CA THR A 93 -1.16 -10.33 -5.87
C THR A 93 -1.79 -9.43 -4.79
N ALA A 94 -1.08 -8.39 -4.36
CA ALA A 94 -1.63 -7.45 -3.37
C ALA A 94 -2.76 -6.59 -3.97
N TYR A 95 -2.68 -6.23 -5.25
CA TYR A 95 -3.74 -5.50 -5.95
C TYR A 95 -4.97 -6.39 -6.20
N GLU A 96 -4.77 -7.64 -6.63
CA GLU A 96 -5.85 -8.64 -6.77
C GLU A 96 -6.58 -8.81 -5.43
N LYS A 97 -5.83 -8.96 -4.33
CA LYS A 97 -6.41 -9.04 -2.99
C LYS A 97 -7.24 -7.80 -2.63
N LEU A 98 -6.77 -6.59 -2.99
CA LEU A 98 -7.56 -5.37 -2.77
C LEU A 98 -8.88 -5.38 -3.55
N GLN A 99 -8.90 -5.92 -4.78
CA GLN A 99 -10.14 -6.02 -5.56
C GLN A 99 -11.15 -7.03 -5.00
N GLU A 100 -10.67 -8.04 -4.26
CA GLU A 100 -11.52 -9.02 -3.58
C GLU A 100 -12.11 -8.51 -2.27
N LEU A 101 -11.49 -7.49 -1.64
CA LEU A 101 -11.91 -7.02 -0.32
C LEU A 101 -13.24 -6.28 -0.38
N SER A 102 -14.05 -6.48 0.65
CA SER A 102 -15.38 -5.92 0.78
C SER A 102 -15.34 -4.44 1.19
N MET A 103 -16.44 -3.71 0.96
CA MET A 103 -16.59 -2.27 1.21
C MET A 103 -16.18 -1.82 2.63
N PRO A 104 -16.48 -2.58 3.72
CA PRO A 104 -16.08 -2.23 5.08
C PRO A 104 -14.59 -1.95 5.24
N PHE A 105 -13.74 -2.69 4.54
CA PHE A 105 -12.28 -2.49 4.58
C PHE A 105 -11.87 -1.12 4.03
N PHE A 106 -12.47 -0.68 2.93
CA PHE A 106 -12.15 0.60 2.28
C PHE A 106 -12.67 1.81 3.06
N GLU A 107 -13.77 1.66 3.80
CA GLU A 107 -14.29 2.72 4.66
C GLU A 107 -13.44 2.92 5.92
N GLN A 108 -12.88 1.83 6.47
CA GLN A 108 -12.00 1.88 7.63
C GLN A 108 -10.56 2.27 7.27
N THR A 109 -10.13 2.01 6.03
CA THR A 109 -8.75 2.21 5.61
C THR A 109 -8.63 3.36 4.60
N ARG A 110 -7.88 4.40 4.96
CA ARG A 110 -7.66 5.55 4.07
C ARG A 110 -6.93 5.11 2.79
N ALA A 111 -7.40 5.56 1.63
CA ALA A 111 -6.82 5.23 0.32
C ALA A 111 -5.30 5.52 0.25
N GLY A 112 -4.84 6.63 0.85
CA GLY A 112 -3.42 6.97 0.91
C GLY A 112 -2.55 5.94 1.63
N VAL A 113 -3.10 5.22 2.63
CA VAL A 113 -2.39 4.12 3.31
C VAL A 113 -2.22 2.93 2.37
N LEU A 114 -3.26 2.60 1.59
CA LEU A 114 -3.22 1.50 0.62
C LEU A 114 -2.23 1.79 -0.51
N VAL A 115 -2.26 3.00 -1.06
CA VAL A 115 -1.27 3.46 -2.06
C VAL A 115 0.14 3.37 -1.50
N SER A 116 0.38 3.85 -0.26
CA SER A 116 1.69 3.75 0.37
C SER A 116 2.15 2.31 0.58
N ARG A 117 1.24 1.38 0.90
CA ARG A 117 1.57 -0.06 1.00
C ARG A 117 2.04 -0.65 -0.32
N LEU A 118 1.34 -0.35 -1.43
CA LEU A 118 1.68 -0.87 -2.76
C LEU A 118 2.90 -0.18 -3.40
N THR A 119 3.26 1.02 -2.95
CA THR A 119 4.42 1.77 -3.47
C THR A 119 5.60 1.70 -2.51
N ASN A 120 5.53 2.40 -1.38
CA ASN A 120 6.67 2.58 -0.47
C ASN A 120 7.06 1.29 0.28
N ASP A 121 6.08 0.53 0.80
CA ASP A 121 6.40 -0.71 1.53
C ASP A 121 6.96 -1.76 0.56
N VAL A 122 6.43 -1.86 -0.67
CA VAL A 122 7.00 -2.75 -1.71
C VAL A 122 8.40 -2.27 -2.11
N GLN A 123 8.64 -0.97 -2.28
CA GLN A 123 9.97 -0.44 -2.58
C GLN A 123 10.98 -0.74 -1.45
N THR A 124 10.55 -0.66 -0.20
CA THR A 124 11.37 -1.05 0.96
C THR A 124 11.76 -2.54 0.89
N LEU A 125 10.85 -3.41 0.44
CA LEU A 125 11.15 -4.82 0.21
C LEU A 125 12.16 -5.05 -0.92
N THR A 126 12.18 -4.19 -1.97
CA THR A 126 13.24 -4.23 -3.01
C THR A 126 14.61 -4.05 -2.39
N THR A 127 14.78 -2.97 -1.61
CA THR A 127 16.03 -2.66 -0.93
C THR A 127 16.44 -3.79 0.03
N PHE A 128 15.48 -4.27 0.81
CA PHE A 128 15.69 -5.39 1.74
C PHE A 128 16.11 -6.69 1.04
N THR A 129 15.45 -7.05 -0.05
CA THR A 129 15.77 -8.28 -0.81
C THR A 129 17.17 -8.19 -1.41
N ARG A 130 17.55 -7.03 -1.98
CA ARG A 130 18.88 -6.81 -2.50
C ARG A 130 19.93 -6.85 -1.41
N LEU A 131 19.68 -6.19 -0.27
CA LEU A 131 20.56 -6.21 0.89
C LEU A 131 20.85 -7.65 1.36
N VAL A 132 19.79 -8.42 1.60
CA VAL A 132 19.92 -9.79 2.13
C VAL A 132 20.61 -10.69 1.11
N LEU A 133 20.16 -10.70 -0.14
CA LEU A 133 20.68 -11.62 -1.17
C LEU A 133 22.12 -11.30 -1.59
N VAL A 134 22.52 -10.04 -1.64
CA VAL A 134 23.83 -9.65 -2.18
C VAL A 134 24.80 -9.29 -1.08
N GLU A 135 24.43 -8.39 -0.17
CA GLU A 135 25.38 -7.85 0.80
C GLU A 135 25.55 -8.76 2.01
N VAL A 136 24.46 -9.20 2.65
CA VAL A 136 24.55 -9.99 3.88
C VAL A 136 25.11 -11.39 3.61
N ILE A 137 24.54 -12.11 2.64
CA ILE A 137 24.99 -13.48 2.32
C ILE A 137 26.45 -13.46 1.82
N GLY A 138 26.78 -12.52 0.91
CA GLY A 138 28.14 -12.37 0.39
C GLY A 138 29.16 -12.05 1.48
N SER A 139 28.83 -11.12 2.37
CA SER A 139 29.74 -10.73 3.46
C SER A 139 29.89 -11.81 4.52
N VAL A 140 28.81 -12.54 4.85
CA VAL A 140 28.88 -13.69 5.77
C VAL A 140 29.73 -14.79 5.17
N LEU A 141 29.58 -15.11 3.89
CA LEU A 141 30.41 -16.09 3.19
C LEU A 141 31.86 -15.66 3.20
N LEU A 142 32.16 -14.42 2.80
CA LEU A 142 33.49 -13.84 2.79
C LEU A 142 34.13 -13.90 4.18
N PHE A 143 33.40 -13.52 5.24
CA PHE A 143 33.88 -13.53 6.61
C PHE A 143 34.32 -14.93 7.07
N PHE A 144 33.43 -15.93 6.92
CA PHE A 144 33.75 -17.28 7.38
C PHE A 144 34.85 -17.93 6.57
N VAL A 145 34.89 -17.77 5.24
CA VAL A 145 35.96 -18.34 4.41
C VAL A 145 37.30 -17.65 4.71
N THR A 146 37.28 -16.31 4.88
CA THR A 146 38.50 -15.58 5.31
C THR A 146 38.99 -16.09 6.65
N LEU A 147 38.13 -16.30 7.63
CA LEU A 147 38.49 -16.81 8.95
C LEU A 147 39.14 -18.22 8.85
N VAL A 148 38.56 -19.12 8.06
CA VAL A 148 39.11 -20.46 7.82
C VAL A 148 40.51 -20.37 7.18
N ILE A 149 40.70 -19.50 6.19
CA ILE A 149 42.00 -19.28 5.55
C ILE A 149 43.02 -18.74 6.56
N LEU A 150 42.66 -17.75 7.36
CA LEU A 150 43.57 -17.18 8.37
C LEU A 150 44.02 -18.24 9.39
N VAL A 151 43.08 -19.03 9.91
CA VAL A 151 43.40 -20.13 10.85
C VAL A 151 44.31 -21.19 10.18
N SER A 152 44.08 -21.52 8.92
CA SER A 152 44.90 -22.47 8.16
C SER A 152 46.31 -21.97 7.86
N LEU A 153 46.46 -20.64 7.64
CA LEU A 153 47.76 -20.01 7.37
C LEU A 153 48.65 -19.94 8.61
N SER A 154 48.11 -19.54 9.76
CA SER A 154 48.81 -19.51 11.05
C SER A 154 47.82 -19.41 12.21
N PRO A 155 47.56 -20.51 12.95
CA PRO A 155 46.69 -20.47 14.14
C PRO A 155 47.13 -19.46 15.20
N LEU A 156 48.46 -19.29 15.35
CA LEU A 156 49.03 -18.38 16.35
C LEU A 156 48.75 -16.90 16.00
N LEU A 157 48.90 -16.50 14.73
CA LEU A 157 48.59 -15.15 14.29
C LEU A 157 47.07 -14.90 14.34
N SER A 158 46.23 -15.90 14.07
CA SER A 158 44.78 -15.81 14.23
C SER A 158 44.39 -15.59 15.70
N LEU A 159 45.09 -16.20 16.66
CA LEU A 159 44.88 -15.95 18.08
C LEU A 159 45.28 -14.51 18.47
N VAL A 160 46.37 -13.99 17.92
CA VAL A 160 46.81 -12.60 18.17
C VAL A 160 45.79 -11.59 17.68
N MET A 161 45.15 -11.86 16.57
CA MET A 161 44.06 -11.02 16.03
C MET A 161 42.92 -10.85 17.03
N LEU A 162 42.66 -11.83 17.90
CA LEU A 162 41.60 -11.77 18.91
C LEU A 162 41.76 -10.62 19.91
N VAL A 163 42.91 -9.95 19.96
CA VAL A 163 43.12 -8.75 20.79
C VAL A 163 42.17 -7.62 20.44
N SER A 164 41.71 -7.57 19.20
CA SER A 164 40.74 -6.57 18.75
C SER A 164 39.27 -6.89 19.14
N VAL A 165 38.95 -8.16 19.43
CA VAL A 165 37.59 -8.62 19.70
C VAL A 165 36.94 -7.93 20.91
N PRO A 166 37.58 -7.76 22.06
CA PRO A 166 36.99 -7.03 23.20
C PRO A 166 36.61 -5.60 22.84
N ILE A 167 37.43 -4.91 22.06
CA ILE A 167 37.18 -3.54 21.61
C ILE A 167 35.95 -3.52 20.72
N LEU A 168 35.84 -4.44 19.75
CA LEU A 168 34.70 -4.56 18.86
C LEU A 168 33.42 -4.87 19.64
N VAL A 169 33.45 -5.83 20.55
CA VAL A 169 32.27 -6.23 21.34
C VAL A 169 31.81 -5.07 22.22
N VAL A 170 32.69 -4.42 22.96
CA VAL A 170 32.35 -3.29 23.84
C VAL A 170 31.79 -2.12 23.00
N SER A 171 32.43 -1.81 21.86
CA SER A 171 31.99 -0.73 20.97
C SER A 171 30.62 -1.04 20.36
N SER A 172 30.39 -2.27 19.89
CA SER A 172 29.10 -2.69 19.30
C SER A 172 27.96 -2.68 20.34
N LEU A 173 28.21 -3.17 21.55
CA LEU A 173 27.21 -3.15 22.63
C LEU A 173 26.85 -1.71 23.04
N ARG A 174 27.83 -0.82 23.13
CA ARG A 174 27.61 0.60 23.43
C ARG A 174 26.85 1.30 22.29
N TYR A 175 27.24 1.01 21.04
CA TYR A 175 26.57 1.53 19.86
C TYR A 175 25.10 1.11 19.83
N GLY A 176 24.79 -0.18 19.99
CA GLY A 176 23.42 -0.70 19.98
C GLY A 176 22.53 -0.05 21.06
N LYS A 177 23.07 0.19 22.26
CA LYS A 177 22.33 0.87 23.35
C LYS A 177 22.06 2.35 23.06
N ARG A 178 22.98 3.05 22.40
CA ARG A 178 22.89 4.50 22.15
C ARG A 178 22.25 4.86 20.81
N SER A 179 22.44 4.05 19.79
CA SER A 179 21.92 4.29 18.45
C SER A 179 20.39 4.17 18.40
N ARG A 180 19.82 3.13 19.01
CA ARG A 180 18.36 2.88 18.99
C ARG A 180 17.52 4.07 19.43
N PRO A 181 17.71 4.67 20.64
CA PRO A 181 16.93 5.83 21.06
C PRO A 181 17.21 7.07 20.18
N ALA A 182 18.45 7.25 19.70
CA ALA A 182 18.79 8.35 18.81
C ALA A 182 18.09 8.24 17.45
N PHE A 183 18.04 7.05 16.85
CA PHE A 183 17.30 6.82 15.60
C PHE A 183 15.79 6.98 15.76
N LEU A 184 15.21 6.54 16.88
CA LEU A 184 13.79 6.76 17.16
C LEU A 184 13.48 8.26 17.28
N ALA A 185 14.28 9.01 18.06
CA ALA A 185 14.11 10.45 18.19
C ALA A 185 14.28 11.21 16.87
N LEU A 186 15.19 10.76 15.99
CA LEU A 186 15.28 11.31 14.64
C LEU A 186 14.02 11.03 13.84
N ARG A 187 13.54 9.79 13.85
CA ARG A 187 12.33 9.39 13.11
C ARG A 187 11.12 10.21 13.54
N ASP A 188 10.94 10.42 14.84
CA ASP A 188 9.86 11.24 15.40
C ASP A 188 9.99 12.69 14.94
N SER A 189 11.19 13.28 15.00
CA SER A 189 11.40 14.66 14.56
C SER A 189 11.24 14.86 13.05
N VAL A 190 11.57 13.86 12.24
CA VAL A 190 11.30 13.85 10.79
C VAL A 190 9.79 13.82 10.55
N ALA A 191 9.06 12.94 11.25
CA ALA A 191 7.60 12.83 11.14
C ALA A 191 6.91 14.15 11.52
N ASP A 192 7.33 14.79 12.62
CA ASP A 192 6.82 16.09 13.07
C ASP A 192 7.08 17.21 12.04
N THR A 193 8.26 17.22 11.43
CA THR A 193 8.61 18.22 10.41
C THR A 193 7.77 18.01 9.15
N MET A 194 7.60 16.76 8.70
CA MET A 194 6.78 16.42 7.53
C MET A 194 5.29 16.72 7.76
N SER A 195 4.76 16.38 8.94
CA SER A 195 3.39 16.72 9.33
C SER A 195 3.14 18.22 9.32
N SER A 196 4.09 19.01 9.87
CA SER A 196 4.00 20.47 9.86
C SER A 196 4.05 21.07 8.45
N LEU A 197 4.86 20.48 7.57
CA LEU A 197 4.95 20.88 6.16
C LEU A 197 3.62 20.58 5.43
N GLN A 198 3.11 19.38 5.60
CA GLN A 198 1.84 18.95 4.99
C GLN A 198 0.68 19.83 5.47
N GLU A 199 0.58 20.09 6.80
CA GLU A 199 -0.44 20.97 7.36
C GLU A 199 -0.33 22.39 6.79
N GLY A 200 0.91 22.95 6.71
CA GLY A 200 1.16 24.28 6.17
C GLY A 200 0.78 24.40 4.69
N LEU A 201 1.08 23.38 3.86
CA LEU A 201 0.73 23.37 2.44
C LEU A 201 -0.78 23.17 2.21
N THR A 202 -1.40 22.27 2.96
CA THR A 202 -2.86 22.03 2.85
C THR A 202 -3.65 23.25 3.30
N GLY A 203 -3.20 23.90 4.38
CA GLY A 203 -3.83 25.09 4.96
C GLY A 203 -3.32 26.43 4.42
N VAL A 204 -2.54 26.48 3.32
CA VAL A 204 -1.87 27.70 2.85
C VAL A 204 -2.83 28.85 2.61
N ARG A 205 -4.02 28.58 2.05
CA ARG A 205 -5.06 29.61 1.83
C ARG A 205 -5.52 30.26 3.14
N VAL A 206 -5.71 29.46 4.18
CA VAL A 206 -6.09 29.97 5.51
C VAL A 206 -4.95 30.79 6.12
N VAL A 207 -3.70 30.31 6.02
CA VAL A 207 -2.52 31.02 6.52
C VAL A 207 -2.42 32.40 5.86
N GLN A 208 -2.56 32.47 4.54
CA GLN A 208 -2.50 33.73 3.76
C GLN A 208 -3.70 34.63 4.06
N SER A 209 -4.93 34.07 4.16
CA SER A 209 -6.13 34.88 4.47
C SER A 209 -6.04 35.61 5.81
N PHE A 210 -5.30 35.03 6.78
CA PHE A 210 -5.12 35.63 8.10
C PHE A 210 -3.72 36.25 8.32
N SER A 211 -2.88 36.35 7.28
CA SER A 211 -1.51 36.89 7.33
C SER A 211 -0.64 36.27 8.43
N ARG A 212 -0.70 34.92 8.56
CA ARG A 212 0.02 34.17 9.59
C ARG A 212 1.25 33.41 9.07
N GLU A 213 1.83 33.84 7.98
CA GLU A 213 3.02 33.23 7.36
C GLU A 213 4.21 33.25 8.30
N SER A 214 4.44 34.36 9.03
CA SER A 214 5.55 34.49 9.98
C SER A 214 5.47 33.49 11.13
N ASP A 215 4.26 33.28 11.67
CA ASP A 215 4.02 32.33 12.77
C ASP A 215 4.26 30.88 12.32
N ARG A 216 3.76 30.54 11.13
CA ARG A 216 3.96 29.20 10.52
C ARG A 216 5.42 28.97 10.18
N TYR A 217 6.10 29.94 9.60
CA TYR A 217 7.54 29.87 9.33
C TYR A 217 8.34 29.66 10.63
N ALA A 218 8.06 30.42 11.68
CA ALA A 218 8.73 30.27 12.97
C ALA A 218 8.49 28.87 13.59
N SER A 219 7.27 28.33 13.48
CA SER A 219 6.95 26.98 13.95
C SER A 219 7.70 25.92 13.17
N TYR A 220 7.66 25.96 11.83
CA TYR A 220 8.38 25.02 10.97
C TYR A 220 9.89 25.09 11.22
N ARG A 221 10.47 26.28 11.33
CA ARG A 221 11.89 26.47 11.63
C ARG A 221 12.30 25.80 12.95
N ARG A 222 11.51 25.94 14.02
CA ARG A 222 11.79 25.27 15.30
C ARG A 222 11.84 23.75 15.16
N ARG A 223 10.88 23.15 14.43
CA ARG A 223 10.82 21.70 14.19
C ARG A 223 11.99 21.23 13.31
N SER A 224 12.31 21.99 12.27
CA SER A 224 13.47 21.70 11.41
C SER A 224 14.79 21.73 12.19
N TRP A 225 14.98 22.69 13.12
CA TRP A 225 16.17 22.71 13.99
C TRP A 225 16.17 21.57 15.02
N ALA A 226 15.01 21.14 15.52
CA ALA A 226 14.91 19.96 16.36
C ALA A 226 15.34 18.68 15.58
N GLN A 227 15.00 18.58 14.30
CA GLN A 227 15.45 17.51 13.41
C GLN A 227 16.98 17.57 13.20
N VAL A 228 17.56 18.76 12.98
CA VAL A 228 19.03 18.93 12.87
C VAL A 228 19.70 18.45 14.16
N SER A 229 19.19 18.82 15.33
CA SER A 229 19.77 18.40 16.60
C SER A 229 19.64 16.87 16.85
N ALA A 230 18.58 16.25 16.33
CA ALA A 230 18.44 14.79 16.35
C ALA A 230 19.47 14.10 15.42
N TRP A 231 19.71 14.67 14.22
CA TRP A 231 20.78 14.22 13.32
C TRP A 231 22.16 14.35 13.95
N GLN A 232 22.46 15.47 14.63
CA GLN A 232 23.73 15.65 15.34
C GLN A 232 23.93 14.59 16.42
N ARG A 233 22.89 14.22 17.17
CA ARG A 233 22.98 13.13 18.17
C ARG A 233 23.35 11.78 17.54
N ILE A 234 22.79 11.44 16.39
CA ILE A 234 23.18 10.22 15.66
C ILE A 234 24.63 10.33 15.18
N SER A 235 25.04 11.49 14.63
CA SER A 235 26.41 11.71 14.19
C SER A 235 27.41 11.53 15.34
N LEU A 236 27.09 12.01 16.54
CA LEU A 236 27.93 11.80 17.74
C LEU A 236 28.03 10.31 18.14
N VAL A 237 26.95 9.54 18.01
CA VAL A 237 26.97 8.09 18.24
C VAL A 237 27.85 7.39 17.19
N ASN A 238 27.73 7.79 15.92
CA ASN A 238 28.53 7.24 14.82
C ASN A 238 30.02 7.57 14.96
N ILE A 239 30.38 8.82 15.33
CA ILE A 239 31.74 9.26 15.59
C ILE A 239 32.38 8.44 16.74
N GLY A 240 31.60 8.00 17.71
CA GLY A 240 32.08 7.12 18.77
C GLY A 240 32.28 5.66 18.36
N PHE A 241 31.68 5.23 17.26
CA PHE A 241 31.66 3.83 16.82
C PHE A 241 32.65 3.53 15.68
N PHE A 242 32.52 4.22 14.55
CA PHE A 242 33.33 3.93 13.36
C PHE A 242 34.85 4.11 13.56
N PRO A 243 35.33 5.19 14.21
CA PRO A 243 36.75 5.30 14.50
C PRO A 243 37.26 4.22 15.46
N MET A 244 36.40 3.69 16.35
CA MET A 244 36.80 2.61 17.25
C MET A 244 36.96 1.28 16.52
N ILE A 245 36.14 1.02 15.46
CA ILE A 245 36.38 -0.14 14.58
C ILE A 245 37.71 0.02 13.84
N ALA A 246 37.99 1.19 13.27
CA ALA A 246 39.25 1.47 12.60
C ALA A 246 40.45 1.34 13.54
N PHE A 247 40.32 1.79 14.78
CA PHE A 247 41.32 1.60 15.82
C PHE A 247 41.56 0.12 16.16
N ALA A 248 40.47 -0.67 16.33
CA ALA A 248 40.58 -2.10 16.57
C ALA A 248 41.26 -2.84 15.42
N GLN A 249 40.95 -2.47 14.18
CA GLN A 249 41.61 -2.99 12.97
C GLN A 249 43.08 -2.64 12.94
N SER A 250 43.45 -1.40 13.22
CA SER A 250 44.84 -0.94 13.25
C SER A 250 45.63 -1.62 14.37
N LEU A 251 44.99 -1.82 15.54
CA LEU A 251 45.61 -2.52 16.66
C LEU A 251 45.85 -4.00 16.32
N ALA A 252 44.88 -4.67 15.69
CA ALA A 252 45.04 -6.06 15.22
C ALA A 252 46.17 -6.16 14.19
N LEU A 253 46.23 -5.21 13.24
CA LEU A 253 47.30 -5.16 12.24
C LEU A 253 48.67 -4.96 12.90
N ALA A 254 48.80 -4.01 13.82
CA ALA A 254 50.06 -3.77 14.56
C ALA A 254 50.48 -5.01 15.35
N ALA A 255 49.54 -5.67 16.04
CA ALA A 255 49.84 -6.90 16.79
C ALA A 255 50.28 -8.04 15.85
N VAL A 256 49.64 -8.22 14.70
CA VAL A 256 50.05 -9.21 13.68
C VAL A 256 51.45 -8.90 13.14
N LEU A 257 51.76 -7.63 12.87
CA LEU A 257 53.11 -7.25 12.38
C LEU A 257 54.19 -7.48 13.43
N VAL A 258 53.97 -7.10 14.68
CA VAL A 258 54.96 -7.27 15.78
C VAL A 258 55.18 -8.75 16.07
N VAL A 259 54.12 -9.51 16.34
CA VAL A 259 54.21 -10.93 16.67
C VAL A 259 54.63 -11.74 15.44
N GLY A 260 54.10 -11.38 14.25
CA GLY A 260 54.49 -12.00 12.98
C GLY A 260 55.97 -11.81 12.68
N GLY A 261 56.51 -10.59 12.89
CA GLY A 261 57.95 -10.31 12.77
C GLY A 261 58.80 -11.12 13.74
N TYR A 262 58.36 -11.26 15.00
CA TYR A 262 59.03 -12.13 15.98
C TYR A 262 59.02 -13.61 15.55
N LEU A 263 57.85 -14.12 15.10
CA LEU A 263 57.72 -15.51 14.63
C LEU A 263 58.53 -15.76 13.35
N GLN A 264 58.63 -14.76 12.47
CA GLN A 264 59.44 -14.85 11.25
C GLN A 264 60.92 -14.98 11.56
N ARG A 265 61.45 -14.23 12.54
CA ARG A 265 62.86 -14.38 13.00
C ARG A 265 63.13 -15.76 13.50
N HIS A 266 62.18 -16.47 14.08
CA HIS A 266 62.32 -17.86 14.55
C HIS A 266 61.94 -18.90 13.47
N GLY A 267 61.69 -18.48 12.22
CA GLY A 267 61.42 -19.38 11.11
C GLY A 267 60.03 -20.04 11.12
N ARG A 268 59.14 -19.61 12.02
CA ARG A 268 57.78 -20.20 12.18
C ARG A 268 56.76 -19.69 11.18
N VAL A 269 56.94 -18.48 10.65
CA VAL A 269 56.04 -17.83 9.71
C VAL A 269 56.84 -17.13 8.61
N SER A 270 56.38 -17.16 7.37
CA SER A 270 57.01 -16.45 6.25
C SER A 270 56.56 -14.97 6.18
N VAL A 271 57.40 -14.13 5.54
CA VAL A 271 57.03 -12.71 5.26
C VAL A 271 55.76 -12.64 4.43
N GLY A 272 55.61 -13.49 3.41
CA GLY A 272 54.41 -13.56 2.59
C GLY A 272 53.14 -13.90 3.40
N THR A 273 53.28 -14.74 4.45
CA THR A 273 52.13 -15.03 5.35
C THR A 273 51.71 -13.79 6.14
N ILE A 274 52.67 -12.99 6.66
CA ILE A 274 52.36 -11.75 7.40
C ILE A 274 51.61 -10.76 6.49
N VAL A 275 52.09 -10.60 5.25
CA VAL A 275 51.46 -9.72 4.27
C VAL A 275 50.02 -10.20 3.89
N ALA A 276 49.86 -11.51 3.67
CA ALA A 276 48.55 -12.08 3.41
C ALA A 276 47.58 -11.87 4.59
N PHE A 277 48.05 -12.04 5.83
CA PHE A 277 47.25 -11.73 7.02
C PHE A 277 46.80 -10.27 7.06
N ALA A 278 47.71 -9.33 6.78
CA ALA A 278 47.40 -7.90 6.74
C ALA A 278 46.30 -7.58 5.71
N LEU A 279 46.38 -8.19 4.50
CA LEU A 279 45.38 -8.01 3.45
C LEU A 279 44.01 -8.63 3.80
N TYR A 280 44.01 -9.84 4.38
CA TYR A 280 42.78 -10.48 4.82
C TYR A 280 42.11 -9.77 5.99
N LEU A 281 42.91 -9.18 6.88
CA LEU A 281 42.38 -8.46 8.03
C LEU A 281 41.44 -7.31 7.61
N ILE A 282 41.80 -6.59 6.55
CA ILE A 282 40.97 -5.50 6.00
C ILE A 282 39.59 -6.04 5.60
N SER A 283 39.55 -7.14 4.85
CA SER A 283 38.31 -7.76 4.39
C SER A 283 37.44 -8.33 5.52
N LEU A 284 38.08 -8.70 6.67
CA LEU A 284 37.35 -9.25 7.82
C LEU A 284 36.58 -8.20 8.61
N PHE A 285 37.06 -6.96 8.65
CA PHE A 285 36.46 -5.88 9.43
C PHE A 285 35.32 -5.13 8.68
N ASP A 286 35.31 -5.16 7.33
CA ASP A 286 34.30 -4.47 6.53
C ASP A 286 32.85 -4.89 6.85
N PRO A 287 32.49 -6.19 6.96
CA PRO A 287 31.17 -6.61 7.37
C PRO A 287 30.75 -6.11 8.76
N VAL A 288 31.71 -6.03 9.70
CA VAL A 288 31.43 -5.55 11.06
C VAL A 288 31.04 -4.08 11.07
N ALA A 289 31.65 -3.27 10.22
CA ALA A 289 31.33 -1.85 10.08
C ALA A 289 29.92 -1.64 9.53
N ARG A 290 29.42 -2.54 8.71
CA ARG A 290 28.08 -2.46 8.07
C ARG A 290 26.94 -3.04 8.90
N LEU A 291 27.21 -3.74 9.99
CA LEU A 291 26.18 -4.41 10.82
C LEU A 291 25.05 -3.45 11.27
N GLY A 292 25.38 -2.19 11.57
CA GLY A 292 24.41 -1.19 12.00
C GLY A 292 23.40 -0.86 10.90
N ASP A 293 23.88 -0.67 9.67
CA ASP A 293 23.04 -0.35 8.51
C ASP A 293 22.16 -1.55 8.15
N TRP A 294 22.73 -2.76 8.12
CA TRP A 294 21.99 -3.99 7.87
C TRP A 294 20.87 -4.22 8.87
N PHE A 295 21.12 -3.94 10.15
CA PHE A 295 20.09 -4.10 11.19
C PHE A 295 18.92 -3.14 10.97
N SER A 296 19.20 -1.89 10.60
CA SER A 296 18.17 -0.89 10.29
C SER A 296 17.31 -1.30 9.08
N GLU A 297 17.98 -1.71 8.00
CA GLU A 297 17.31 -2.17 6.77
C GLU A 297 16.51 -3.45 7.01
N PHE A 298 17.04 -4.38 7.84
CA PHE A 298 16.32 -5.59 8.20
C PHE A 298 15.04 -5.30 8.98
N GLN A 299 15.07 -4.35 9.93
CA GLN A 299 13.87 -3.93 10.65
C GLN A 299 12.83 -3.28 9.72
N SER A 300 13.28 -2.41 8.81
CA SER A 300 12.42 -1.74 7.82
C SER A 300 11.76 -2.76 6.89
N GLY A 301 12.55 -3.68 6.35
CA GLY A 301 12.06 -4.76 5.50
C GLY A 301 11.06 -5.68 6.21
N ARG A 302 11.35 -6.05 7.46
CA ARG A 302 10.43 -6.86 8.28
C ARG A 302 9.11 -6.12 8.53
N ALA A 303 9.15 -4.83 8.83
CA ALA A 303 7.95 -4.03 9.05
C ALA A 303 7.10 -3.93 7.76
N ALA A 304 7.74 -3.64 6.61
CA ALA A 304 7.08 -3.60 5.31
C ALA A 304 6.44 -4.96 4.97
N LEU A 305 7.19 -6.05 5.18
CA LEU A 305 6.70 -7.41 4.96
C LEU A 305 5.48 -7.74 5.82
N THR A 306 5.51 -7.38 7.11
CA THR A 306 4.37 -7.59 8.01
C THR A 306 3.13 -6.87 7.54
N LYS A 307 3.25 -5.61 7.08
CA LYS A 307 2.12 -4.83 6.56
C LYS A 307 1.51 -5.44 5.30
N ILE A 308 2.35 -5.94 4.38
CA ILE A 308 1.87 -6.57 3.14
C ILE A 308 1.21 -7.91 3.45
N VAL A 309 1.83 -8.74 4.30
CA VAL A 309 1.23 -10.02 4.71
C VAL A 309 -0.09 -9.78 5.44
N SER A 310 -0.19 -8.77 6.31
CA SER A 310 -1.46 -8.43 6.97
C SER A 310 -2.56 -8.04 5.97
N LEU A 311 -2.21 -7.37 4.87
CA LEU A 311 -3.15 -7.07 3.78
C LEU A 311 -3.61 -8.36 3.08
N LEU A 312 -2.68 -9.25 2.73
CA LEU A 312 -2.99 -10.51 2.06
C LEU A 312 -3.82 -11.47 2.93
N ASP A 313 -3.66 -11.38 4.26
CA ASP A 313 -4.40 -12.20 5.23
C ASP A 313 -5.73 -11.56 5.67
N THR A 314 -6.05 -10.34 5.19
CA THR A 314 -7.35 -9.71 5.49
C THR A 314 -8.48 -10.57 4.95
N PRO A 315 -9.45 -10.97 5.78
CA PRO A 315 -10.56 -11.79 5.34
C PRO A 315 -11.49 -11.01 4.40
N VAL A 316 -12.03 -11.70 3.41
CA VAL A 316 -13.15 -11.18 2.61
C VAL A 316 -14.42 -11.43 3.41
N THR A 317 -15.12 -10.37 3.79
CA THR A 317 -16.29 -10.46 4.66
C THR A 317 -17.58 -10.77 3.90
N VAL A 318 -17.71 -10.29 2.65
CA VAL A 318 -18.88 -10.55 1.80
C VAL A 318 -18.48 -11.55 0.72
N VAL A 319 -18.94 -12.78 0.84
CA VAL A 319 -18.62 -13.89 -0.07
C VAL A 319 -19.86 -14.31 -0.83
N GLY A 320 -19.77 -14.51 -2.14
CA GLY A 320 -20.89 -14.97 -2.97
C GLY A 320 -21.29 -16.41 -2.66
N GLY A 321 -22.59 -16.67 -2.79
CA GLY A 321 -23.15 -18.03 -2.81
C GLY A 321 -23.25 -18.59 -4.23
N SER A 322 -24.16 -19.56 -4.44
CA SER A 322 -24.32 -20.27 -5.71
C SER A 322 -25.75 -20.31 -6.24
N THR A 323 -26.72 -19.75 -5.51
CA THR A 323 -28.14 -19.75 -5.89
C THR A 323 -28.44 -18.55 -6.78
N PRO A 324 -28.82 -18.74 -8.05
CA PRO A 324 -29.15 -17.63 -8.95
C PRO A 324 -30.32 -16.79 -8.42
N LEU A 325 -30.26 -15.48 -8.58
CA LEU A 325 -31.36 -14.58 -8.27
C LEU A 325 -32.43 -14.64 -9.38
N PRO A 326 -33.72 -14.54 -9.04
CA PRO A 326 -34.77 -14.41 -10.03
C PRO A 326 -34.61 -13.11 -10.85
N VAL A 327 -35.22 -13.07 -12.04
CA VAL A 327 -35.16 -11.89 -12.93
C VAL A 327 -35.90 -10.70 -12.30
N GLU A 328 -37.05 -10.98 -11.66
CA GLU A 328 -37.88 -10.01 -10.98
C GLU A 328 -38.29 -10.55 -9.61
N GLY A 329 -38.54 -9.67 -8.67
CA GLY A 329 -38.97 -10.05 -7.33
C GLY A 329 -39.00 -8.86 -6.38
N ALA A 330 -39.67 -9.03 -5.25
CA ALA A 330 -39.66 -8.06 -4.18
C ALA A 330 -38.29 -8.07 -3.48
N LEU A 331 -37.78 -6.89 -3.15
CA LEU A 331 -36.66 -6.71 -2.27
C LEU A 331 -37.18 -6.61 -0.83
N ALA A 332 -36.84 -7.55 0.03
CA ALA A 332 -37.30 -7.55 1.41
C ALA A 332 -36.17 -7.65 2.41
N ALA A 333 -36.29 -6.89 3.48
CA ALA A 333 -35.48 -6.91 4.67
C ALA A 333 -36.30 -7.49 5.82
N THR A 334 -35.76 -8.46 6.56
CA THR A 334 -36.46 -9.11 7.68
C THR A 334 -35.60 -9.01 8.92
N SER A 335 -36.09 -8.30 9.95
CA SER A 335 -35.44 -8.10 11.27
C SER A 335 -33.96 -7.76 11.18
N LEU A 336 -33.61 -6.82 10.29
CA LEU A 336 -32.21 -6.43 10.07
C LEU A 336 -31.64 -5.69 11.26
N THR A 337 -30.52 -6.18 11.78
CA THR A 337 -29.69 -5.49 12.76
C THR A 337 -28.26 -5.44 12.24
N TYR A 338 -27.62 -4.27 12.38
CA TYR A 338 -26.22 -4.07 11.97
C TYR A 338 -25.53 -3.01 12.82
N SER A 339 -24.28 -3.34 13.23
CA SER A 339 -23.39 -2.45 13.98
C SER A 339 -22.07 -2.28 13.23
N TYR A 340 -21.54 -1.07 13.17
CA TYR A 340 -20.15 -0.86 12.80
C TYR A 340 -19.24 -1.35 13.93
N ALA A 341 -18.01 -1.77 13.60
CA ALA A 341 -17.06 -2.41 14.53
C ALA A 341 -16.89 -1.67 15.88
N GLU A 342 -17.05 -0.35 15.88
CA GLU A 342 -16.96 0.49 17.09
C GLU A 342 -18.22 1.37 17.16
N GLY A 343 -19.21 1.01 17.97
CA GLY A 343 -20.35 1.88 18.19
C GLY A 343 -21.67 1.16 18.47
N PRO A 344 -22.73 1.92 18.74
CA PRO A 344 -24.06 1.37 18.89
C PRO A 344 -24.59 0.88 17.53
N PRO A 345 -25.61 -0.01 17.53
CA PRO A 345 -26.22 -0.48 16.30
C PRO A 345 -26.72 0.68 15.43
N ALA A 346 -26.35 0.67 14.16
CA ALA A 346 -26.75 1.66 13.18
C ALA A 346 -28.12 1.35 12.55
N VAL A 347 -28.50 0.07 12.53
CA VAL A 347 -29.82 -0.45 12.13
C VAL A 347 -30.25 -1.47 13.17
N VAL A 348 -31.51 -1.40 13.63
CA VAL A 348 -32.05 -2.23 14.71
C VAL A 348 -33.43 -2.76 14.34
N ASP A 349 -33.52 -4.08 14.17
CA ASP A 349 -34.76 -4.81 13.92
C ASP A 349 -35.64 -4.18 12.81
N VAL A 350 -35.03 -3.87 11.66
CA VAL A 350 -35.74 -3.26 10.53
C VAL A 350 -36.34 -4.35 9.65
N THR A 351 -37.67 -4.29 9.49
CA THR A 351 -38.43 -5.13 8.54
C THR A 351 -39.12 -4.24 7.51
N LEU A 352 -38.83 -4.47 6.23
CA LEU A 352 -39.28 -3.67 5.10
C LEU A 352 -39.36 -4.54 3.85
N SER A 353 -40.42 -4.31 3.02
CA SER A 353 -40.53 -4.94 1.70
C SER A 353 -40.84 -3.88 0.65
N VAL A 354 -40.18 -3.99 -0.49
CA VAL A 354 -40.39 -3.14 -1.68
C VAL A 354 -40.82 -4.05 -2.82
N VAL A 355 -42.01 -3.83 -3.33
CA VAL A 355 -42.58 -4.66 -4.41
C VAL A 355 -42.03 -4.23 -5.79
N PRO A 356 -42.06 -5.10 -6.81
CA PRO A 356 -41.64 -4.73 -8.16
C PRO A 356 -42.36 -3.49 -8.68
N GLY A 357 -41.62 -2.52 -9.21
CA GLY A 357 -42.14 -1.27 -9.74
C GLY A 357 -42.42 -0.18 -8.69
N GLU A 358 -42.21 -0.45 -7.40
CA GLU A 358 -42.45 0.50 -6.32
C GLU A 358 -41.25 1.46 -6.15
N HIS A 359 -41.55 2.73 -5.92
CA HIS A 359 -40.59 3.73 -5.49
C HIS A 359 -40.78 4.01 -3.98
N LEU A 360 -39.80 3.59 -3.18
CA LEU A 360 -39.73 3.81 -1.74
C LEU A 360 -38.72 4.91 -1.40
N ALA A 361 -39.16 5.93 -0.63
CA ALA A 361 -38.27 6.97 -0.11
C ALA A 361 -37.87 6.70 1.35
N LEU A 362 -36.60 6.64 1.65
CA LEU A 362 -36.06 6.58 3.02
C LEU A 362 -35.80 7.99 3.54
N VAL A 363 -36.49 8.40 4.60
CA VAL A 363 -36.37 9.72 5.21
C VAL A 363 -35.99 9.63 6.69
N GLY A 364 -35.46 10.71 7.26
CA GLY A 364 -35.06 10.78 8.67
C GLY A 364 -33.89 11.71 8.90
N ALA A 365 -33.58 12.02 10.14
CA ALA A 365 -32.45 12.88 10.51
C ALA A 365 -31.10 12.31 10.06
N THR A 366 -30.07 13.17 9.98
CA THR A 366 -28.69 12.71 9.77
C THR A 366 -28.28 11.77 10.91
N GLY A 367 -27.69 10.63 10.56
CA GLY A 367 -27.34 9.59 11.54
C GLY A 367 -28.50 8.64 11.91
N ALA A 368 -29.68 8.74 11.29
CA ALA A 368 -30.80 7.84 11.57
C ALA A 368 -30.61 6.40 11.06
N GLY A 369 -29.56 6.09 10.28
CA GLY A 369 -29.29 4.76 9.75
C GLY A 369 -29.67 4.54 8.29
N LYS A 370 -30.20 5.56 7.56
CA LYS A 370 -30.66 5.45 6.16
C LYS A 370 -29.62 4.90 5.21
N SER A 371 -28.42 5.49 5.17
CA SER A 371 -27.35 5.06 4.28
C SER A 371 -26.81 3.66 4.67
N THR A 372 -26.87 3.29 5.93
CA THR A 372 -26.52 1.94 6.39
C THR A 372 -27.54 0.93 5.90
N LEU A 373 -28.85 1.23 6.02
CA LEU A 373 -29.91 0.37 5.49
C LEU A 373 -29.78 0.20 3.96
N ALA A 374 -29.57 1.30 3.22
CA ALA A 374 -29.34 1.25 1.78
C ALA A 374 -28.16 0.34 1.38
N LYS A 375 -27.05 0.42 2.13
CA LYS A 375 -25.89 -0.44 1.91
C LYS A 375 -26.15 -1.91 2.25
N LEU A 376 -26.98 -2.20 3.25
CA LEU A 376 -27.45 -3.56 3.56
C LEU A 376 -28.34 -4.11 2.45
N LEU A 377 -29.27 -3.30 1.91
CA LEU A 377 -30.17 -3.71 0.83
C LEU A 377 -29.43 -4.11 -0.46
N VAL A 378 -28.27 -3.51 -0.73
CA VAL A 378 -27.41 -3.88 -1.88
C VAL A 378 -26.31 -4.86 -1.50
N ARG A 379 -26.33 -5.36 -0.26
CA ARG A 379 -25.32 -6.26 0.28
C ARG A 379 -23.87 -5.73 0.15
N ALA A 380 -23.67 -4.43 0.36
CA ALA A 380 -22.34 -3.87 0.58
C ALA A 380 -21.76 -4.35 1.93
N TYR A 381 -22.64 -4.69 2.86
CA TYR A 381 -22.40 -5.33 4.15
C TYR A 381 -23.35 -6.51 4.34
N ASP A 382 -22.90 -7.54 5.05
CA ASP A 382 -23.80 -8.56 5.56
C ASP A 382 -24.36 -8.09 6.93
N PRO A 383 -25.65 -8.28 7.23
CA PRO A 383 -26.23 -7.91 8.52
C PRO A 383 -25.71 -8.81 9.65
N ASP A 384 -25.67 -8.28 10.88
CA ASP A 384 -25.35 -9.06 12.09
C ASP A 384 -26.49 -10.05 12.40
N GLU A 385 -27.75 -9.58 12.24
CA GLU A 385 -28.96 -10.38 12.42
C GLU A 385 -29.96 -10.08 11.29
N GLY A 386 -30.83 -11.04 11.00
CA GLY A 386 -31.83 -10.93 9.96
C GLY A 386 -31.28 -11.30 8.56
N ALA A 387 -32.07 -10.97 7.54
CA ALA A 387 -31.74 -11.28 6.15
C ALA A 387 -32.30 -10.22 5.19
N VAL A 388 -31.61 -10.04 4.05
CA VAL A 388 -32.14 -9.34 2.87
C VAL A 388 -32.38 -10.38 1.79
N THR A 389 -33.58 -10.39 1.23
CA THR A 389 -33.98 -11.33 0.17
C THR A 389 -34.43 -10.59 -1.07
N PHE A 390 -34.17 -11.16 -2.24
CA PHE A 390 -34.70 -10.71 -3.52
C PHE A 390 -35.48 -11.86 -4.19
N GLY A 391 -36.76 -11.66 -4.43
CA GLY A 391 -37.62 -12.71 -4.95
C GLY A 391 -37.66 -13.99 -4.07
N GLY A 392 -37.49 -13.83 -2.75
CA GLY A 392 -37.46 -14.91 -1.77
C GLY A 392 -36.10 -15.60 -1.59
N VAL A 393 -35.09 -15.26 -2.39
CA VAL A 393 -33.71 -15.78 -2.24
C VAL A 393 -32.89 -14.85 -1.35
N ASP A 394 -32.23 -15.37 -0.32
CA ASP A 394 -31.32 -14.58 0.52
C ASP A 394 -30.13 -14.11 -0.33
N LEU A 395 -29.81 -12.83 -0.22
CA LEU A 395 -28.69 -12.26 -0.98
C LEU A 395 -27.35 -12.91 -0.65
N ARG A 396 -27.19 -13.52 0.55
CA ARG A 396 -25.98 -14.26 0.96
C ARG A 396 -25.78 -15.53 0.14
N ASP A 397 -26.85 -16.12 -0.34
CA ASP A 397 -26.81 -17.35 -1.12
C ASP A 397 -26.57 -17.11 -2.62
N ALA A 398 -26.63 -15.85 -3.07
CA ALA A 398 -26.48 -15.47 -4.47
C ALA A 398 -25.02 -15.23 -4.88
N PRO A 399 -24.64 -15.56 -6.14
CA PRO A 399 -23.38 -15.11 -6.72
C PRO A 399 -23.29 -13.57 -6.73
N LEU A 400 -22.12 -13.03 -6.38
CA LEU A 400 -21.93 -11.56 -6.30
C LEU A 400 -22.13 -10.87 -7.65
N ASP A 401 -21.79 -11.51 -8.75
CA ASP A 401 -21.94 -10.93 -10.09
C ASP A 401 -23.41 -10.84 -10.48
N ASP A 402 -24.21 -11.86 -10.17
CA ASP A 402 -25.65 -11.85 -10.41
C ASP A 402 -26.35 -10.79 -9.53
N LEU A 403 -25.97 -10.71 -8.25
CA LEU A 403 -26.45 -9.70 -7.32
C LEU A 403 -26.19 -8.28 -7.86
N ARG A 404 -24.97 -7.99 -8.31
CA ARG A 404 -24.56 -6.66 -8.80
C ARG A 404 -25.22 -6.28 -10.13
N GLN A 405 -25.64 -7.27 -10.93
CA GLN A 405 -26.44 -7.02 -12.13
C GLN A 405 -27.90 -6.73 -11.80
N ARG A 406 -28.45 -7.33 -10.74
CA ARG A 406 -29.87 -7.17 -10.36
C ARG A 406 -30.13 -5.98 -9.45
N ILE A 407 -29.23 -5.67 -8.53
CA ILE A 407 -29.39 -4.62 -7.54
C ILE A 407 -28.20 -3.67 -7.61
N VAL A 408 -28.43 -2.44 -8.05
CA VAL A 408 -27.37 -1.45 -8.25
C VAL A 408 -27.51 -0.31 -7.25
N PHE A 409 -26.41 0.06 -6.62
CA PHE A 409 -26.29 1.27 -5.79
C PHE A 409 -25.71 2.40 -6.62
N ALA A 410 -26.43 3.50 -6.74
CA ALA A 410 -25.93 4.73 -7.35
C ALA A 410 -25.52 5.70 -6.24
N PRO A 411 -24.21 5.91 -6.05
CA PRO A 411 -23.69 6.82 -5.01
C PRO A 411 -23.91 8.27 -5.39
N GLN A 412 -23.94 9.14 -4.38
CA GLN A 412 -24.10 10.59 -4.50
C GLN A 412 -23.09 11.24 -5.46
N GLU A 413 -21.80 10.89 -5.35
CA GLU A 413 -20.74 11.39 -6.23
C GLU A 413 -20.33 10.32 -7.25
N GLY A 414 -20.49 10.64 -8.54
CA GLY A 414 -20.03 9.79 -9.63
C GLY A 414 -18.52 9.83 -9.79
N HIS A 415 -17.82 8.76 -9.42
CA HIS A 415 -16.39 8.64 -9.73
C HIS A 415 -16.17 8.31 -11.20
N LEU A 416 -15.28 9.08 -11.87
CA LEU A 416 -14.90 8.83 -13.25
C LEU A 416 -13.44 8.41 -13.32
N PHE A 417 -13.18 7.37 -14.13
CA PHE A 417 -11.84 6.89 -14.45
C PHE A 417 -11.28 7.67 -15.64
N SER A 418 -9.95 7.69 -15.75
CA SER A 418 -9.29 8.24 -16.95
C SER A 418 -9.68 7.43 -18.18
N GLY A 419 -10.03 8.10 -19.26
CA GLY A 419 -10.52 7.52 -20.50
C GLY A 419 -11.62 8.39 -21.10
N THR A 420 -12.31 7.87 -22.11
CA THR A 420 -13.42 8.58 -22.77
C THR A 420 -14.68 8.58 -21.91
N LEU A 421 -15.63 9.46 -22.26
CA LEU A 421 -16.95 9.48 -21.65
C LEU A 421 -17.68 8.15 -21.90
N ALA A 422 -17.61 7.63 -23.14
CA ALA A 422 -18.20 6.35 -23.51
C ALA A 422 -17.61 5.19 -22.69
N ASP A 423 -16.28 5.12 -22.50
CA ASP A 423 -15.63 4.10 -21.66
C ASP A 423 -16.14 4.15 -20.23
N ASN A 424 -16.34 5.36 -19.71
CA ASN A 424 -16.87 5.55 -18.37
C ASN A 424 -18.33 5.09 -18.23
N ILE A 425 -19.16 5.24 -19.24
CA ILE A 425 -20.54 4.73 -19.22
C ILE A 425 -20.53 3.20 -19.37
N ARG A 426 -19.69 2.64 -20.26
CA ARG A 426 -19.50 1.20 -20.45
C ARG A 426 -18.96 0.45 -19.24
N LEU A 427 -18.49 1.14 -18.20
CA LEU A 427 -18.09 0.48 -16.96
C LEU A 427 -19.23 -0.37 -16.37
N ALA A 428 -20.49 0.00 -16.60
CA ALA A 428 -21.66 -0.77 -16.16
C ALA A 428 -21.89 -2.05 -16.98
N ARG A 429 -21.52 -2.03 -18.26
CA ARG A 429 -21.62 -3.15 -19.20
C ARG A 429 -20.53 -3.01 -20.27
N PRO A 430 -19.36 -3.64 -20.06
CA PRO A 430 -18.18 -3.47 -20.93
C PRO A 430 -18.39 -3.80 -22.41
N ASP A 431 -19.28 -4.75 -22.70
CA ASP A 431 -19.57 -5.21 -24.05
C ASP A 431 -20.67 -4.40 -24.77
N ALA A 432 -21.16 -3.30 -24.15
CA ALA A 432 -22.20 -2.48 -24.74
C ALA A 432 -21.72 -1.78 -26.02
N SER A 433 -22.54 -1.81 -27.06
CA SER A 433 -22.29 -1.10 -28.32
C SER A 433 -22.41 0.42 -28.14
N ASP A 434 -21.95 1.18 -29.15
CA ASP A 434 -22.13 2.63 -29.17
C ASP A 434 -23.63 3.02 -29.18
N ASP A 435 -24.44 2.27 -29.91
CA ASP A 435 -25.90 2.51 -29.99
C ASP A 435 -26.56 2.31 -28.61
N GLU A 436 -26.19 1.27 -27.85
CA GLU A 436 -26.71 1.04 -26.50
C GLU A 436 -26.30 2.15 -25.52
N VAL A 437 -25.10 2.71 -25.65
CA VAL A 437 -24.66 3.88 -24.88
C VAL A 437 -25.48 5.12 -25.24
N HIS A 438 -25.77 5.34 -26.56
CA HIS A 438 -26.63 6.42 -27.02
C HIS A 438 -28.05 6.27 -26.49
N ASP A 439 -28.61 5.05 -26.57
CA ASP A 439 -29.97 4.76 -26.07
C ASP A 439 -30.07 5.02 -24.55
N ALA A 440 -29.08 4.60 -23.78
CA ALA A 440 -29.04 4.85 -22.35
C ALA A 440 -28.98 6.35 -21.99
N LEU A 441 -28.23 7.14 -22.75
CA LEU A 441 -28.15 8.59 -22.60
C LEU A 441 -29.45 9.30 -23.05
N SER A 442 -30.03 8.81 -24.15
CA SER A 442 -31.30 9.31 -24.66
C SER A 442 -32.45 9.05 -23.67
N ALA A 443 -32.48 7.85 -23.08
CA ALA A 443 -33.50 7.46 -22.10
C ALA A 443 -33.54 8.38 -20.85
N ILE A 444 -32.38 8.96 -20.47
CA ILE A 444 -32.29 9.91 -19.35
C ILE A 444 -32.28 11.38 -19.80
N GLY A 445 -32.44 11.66 -21.09
CA GLY A 445 -32.47 13.03 -21.64
C GLY A 445 -31.12 13.75 -21.61
N ALA A 446 -29.98 13.01 -21.52
CA ALA A 446 -28.63 13.59 -21.41
C ALA A 446 -27.83 13.55 -22.72
N LEU A 447 -28.36 12.95 -23.79
CA LEU A 447 -27.62 12.71 -25.04
C LEU A 447 -27.13 14.01 -25.69
N ASP A 448 -28.02 14.98 -25.89
CA ASP A 448 -27.70 16.25 -26.57
C ASP A 448 -26.62 17.03 -25.81
N ARG A 449 -26.69 17.01 -24.47
CA ARG A 449 -25.70 17.68 -23.64
C ARG A 449 -24.29 17.14 -23.84
N PHE A 450 -24.13 15.81 -23.94
CA PHE A 450 -22.84 15.19 -24.14
C PHE A 450 -22.37 15.26 -25.61
N HIS A 451 -23.28 15.28 -26.56
CA HIS A 451 -22.95 15.56 -27.96
C HIS A 451 -22.48 17.00 -28.20
N ALA A 452 -22.90 17.95 -27.37
CA ALA A 452 -22.44 19.33 -27.43
C ALA A 452 -20.99 19.53 -26.96
N LEU A 453 -20.37 18.52 -26.34
CA LEU A 453 -18.95 18.55 -26.01
C LEU A 453 -18.09 18.48 -27.29
N PRO A 454 -16.89 19.10 -27.32
CA PRO A 454 -16.05 19.19 -28.52
C PRO A 454 -15.81 17.84 -29.23
N ASP A 455 -15.61 16.77 -28.46
CA ASP A 455 -15.35 15.43 -28.97
C ASP A 455 -16.53 14.47 -28.70
N GLY A 456 -17.71 14.98 -28.31
CA GLY A 456 -18.90 14.18 -27.99
C GLY A 456 -18.59 13.10 -26.95
N LEU A 457 -19.01 11.86 -27.20
CA LEU A 457 -18.76 10.71 -26.32
C LEU A 457 -17.29 10.25 -26.31
N ALA A 458 -16.47 10.68 -27.28
CA ALA A 458 -15.03 10.43 -27.29
C ALA A 458 -14.23 11.41 -26.41
N THR A 459 -14.90 12.39 -25.76
CA THR A 459 -14.27 13.35 -24.85
C THR A 459 -13.51 12.63 -23.74
N ASP A 460 -12.18 12.88 -23.65
CA ASP A 460 -11.34 12.41 -22.55
C ASP A 460 -11.69 13.16 -21.26
N VAL A 461 -12.27 12.47 -20.29
CA VAL A 461 -12.71 13.06 -19.02
C VAL A 461 -11.59 13.29 -18.02
N ARG A 462 -10.40 12.72 -18.25
CA ARG A 462 -9.25 12.68 -17.34
C ARG A 462 -9.57 12.08 -15.97
N ALA A 463 -8.55 11.98 -15.13
CA ALA A 463 -8.72 11.44 -13.78
C ALA A 463 -9.77 12.25 -12.99
N ARG A 464 -10.72 11.53 -12.36
CA ARG A 464 -11.82 12.09 -11.56
C ARG A 464 -12.77 13.01 -12.34
N GLY A 465 -12.75 12.98 -13.67
CA GLY A 465 -13.67 13.78 -14.49
C GLY A 465 -13.49 15.30 -14.33
N VAL A 466 -12.23 15.79 -14.15
CA VAL A 466 -11.95 17.23 -13.94
C VAL A 466 -12.38 18.13 -15.10
N ARG A 467 -12.64 17.56 -16.27
CA ARG A 467 -13.16 18.30 -17.44
C ARG A 467 -14.68 18.46 -17.44
N LEU A 468 -15.39 17.73 -16.58
CA LEU A 468 -16.82 17.77 -16.47
C LEU A 468 -17.25 18.56 -15.23
N SER A 469 -18.38 19.23 -15.32
CA SER A 469 -19.06 19.83 -14.17
C SER A 469 -19.51 18.72 -13.18
N SER A 470 -19.84 19.09 -11.94
CA SER A 470 -20.38 18.15 -10.95
C SER A 470 -21.66 17.46 -11.43
N GLY A 471 -22.56 18.21 -12.09
CA GLY A 471 -23.78 17.62 -12.65
C GLY A 471 -23.55 16.71 -13.84
N GLU A 472 -22.60 17.03 -14.73
CA GLU A 472 -22.24 16.12 -15.83
C GLU A 472 -21.65 14.81 -15.30
N ARG A 473 -20.82 14.86 -14.25
CA ARG A 473 -20.34 13.63 -13.59
C ARG A 473 -21.49 12.81 -12.99
N GLN A 474 -22.49 13.48 -12.44
CA GLN A 474 -23.69 12.81 -11.91
C GLN A 474 -24.53 12.20 -13.03
N LEU A 475 -24.73 12.91 -14.17
CA LEU A 475 -25.42 12.37 -15.35
C LEU A 475 -24.71 11.13 -15.90
N VAL A 476 -23.36 11.07 -15.90
CA VAL A 476 -22.62 9.85 -16.27
C VAL A 476 -22.91 8.70 -15.29
N SER A 477 -23.03 8.99 -13.99
CA SER A 477 -23.40 7.96 -13.00
C SER A 477 -24.81 7.42 -13.24
N ILE A 478 -25.77 8.31 -13.57
CA ILE A 478 -27.14 7.94 -13.93
C ILE A 478 -27.15 7.13 -15.23
N ALA A 479 -26.38 7.52 -16.24
CA ALA A 479 -26.25 6.80 -17.51
C ALA A 479 -25.71 5.38 -17.32
N ARG A 480 -24.75 5.17 -16.40
CA ARG A 480 -24.29 3.83 -16.01
C ARG A 480 -25.42 2.94 -15.50
N VAL A 481 -26.28 3.48 -14.63
CA VAL A 481 -27.43 2.75 -14.09
C VAL A 481 -28.45 2.47 -15.19
N ALA A 482 -28.70 3.43 -16.09
CA ALA A 482 -29.59 3.25 -17.23
C ALA A 482 -29.10 2.14 -18.17
N LEU A 483 -27.79 2.10 -18.47
CA LEU A 483 -27.15 1.09 -19.30
C LEU A 483 -27.15 -0.30 -18.63
N ALA A 484 -26.94 -0.35 -17.31
CA ALA A 484 -26.99 -1.60 -16.53
C ALA A 484 -28.39 -2.21 -16.49
N ALA A 485 -29.44 -1.38 -16.55
CA ALA A 485 -30.87 -1.77 -16.50
C ALA A 485 -31.18 -2.79 -15.38
N PRO A 486 -30.83 -2.52 -14.11
CA PRO A 486 -31.03 -3.46 -13.01
C PRO A 486 -32.51 -3.61 -12.66
N ALA A 487 -32.87 -4.70 -11.94
CA ALA A 487 -34.18 -4.93 -11.40
C ALA A 487 -34.53 -3.97 -10.23
N VAL A 488 -33.52 -3.63 -9.42
CA VAL A 488 -33.66 -2.71 -8.27
C VAL A 488 -32.56 -1.65 -8.31
N ILE A 489 -32.97 -0.39 -8.11
CA ILE A 489 -32.04 0.74 -8.00
C ILE A 489 -32.11 1.29 -6.58
N VAL A 490 -30.94 1.42 -5.94
CA VAL A 490 -30.81 2.12 -4.66
C VAL A 490 -30.04 3.41 -4.90
N LEU A 491 -30.67 4.56 -4.64
CA LEU A 491 -30.13 5.89 -4.91
C LEU A 491 -29.79 6.60 -3.60
N ASP A 492 -28.58 7.18 -3.53
CA ASP A 492 -28.24 8.16 -2.48
C ASP A 492 -28.31 9.55 -3.09
N GLU A 493 -29.39 10.29 -2.77
CA GLU A 493 -29.71 11.57 -3.40
C GLU A 493 -29.07 12.73 -2.63
N ALA A 494 -28.04 13.36 -3.18
CA ALA A 494 -27.59 14.65 -2.73
C ALA A 494 -27.12 15.50 -3.91
N THR A 495 -27.90 16.56 -4.21
CA THR A 495 -27.64 17.49 -5.32
C THR A 495 -27.29 18.89 -4.80
N SER A 496 -26.79 19.00 -3.58
CA SER A 496 -26.66 20.26 -2.82
C SER A 496 -25.64 21.28 -3.34
N SER A 497 -24.97 21.03 -4.48
CA SER A 497 -23.93 21.93 -5.01
C SER A 497 -23.99 22.15 -6.52
N LEU A 498 -25.18 22.00 -7.14
CA LEU A 498 -25.35 22.18 -8.57
C LEU A 498 -25.94 23.57 -8.87
N ASP A 499 -25.64 24.12 -10.05
CA ASP A 499 -26.35 25.26 -10.59
C ASP A 499 -27.78 24.86 -10.99
N PRO A 500 -28.77 25.78 -10.98
CA PRO A 500 -30.18 25.45 -11.21
C PRO A 500 -30.51 24.72 -12.53
N GLN A 501 -29.76 25.04 -13.61
CA GLN A 501 -30.00 24.39 -14.91
C GLN A 501 -29.49 22.94 -14.91
N THR A 502 -28.35 22.71 -14.33
CA THR A 502 -27.76 21.37 -14.21
C THR A 502 -28.53 20.52 -13.22
N GLU A 503 -29.05 21.11 -12.16
CA GLU A 503 -29.93 20.48 -11.19
C GLU A 503 -31.21 19.97 -11.85
N ALA A 504 -31.89 20.80 -12.64
CA ALA A 504 -33.10 20.42 -13.38
C ALA A 504 -32.84 19.25 -14.36
N ALA A 505 -31.70 19.26 -15.04
CA ALA A 505 -31.31 18.17 -15.94
C ALA A 505 -31.08 16.85 -15.19
N VAL A 506 -30.41 16.90 -14.01
CA VAL A 506 -30.18 15.72 -13.16
C VAL A 506 -31.52 15.19 -12.59
N GLU A 507 -32.43 16.08 -12.13
CA GLU A 507 -33.74 15.67 -11.66
C GLU A 507 -34.58 15.02 -12.76
N GLN A 508 -34.56 15.58 -13.98
CA GLN A 508 -35.22 14.97 -15.12
C GLN A 508 -34.66 13.60 -15.45
N ALA A 509 -33.34 13.46 -15.45
CA ALA A 509 -32.67 12.19 -15.70
C ALA A 509 -33.02 11.14 -14.63
N LEU A 510 -33.07 11.53 -13.34
CA LEU A 510 -33.48 10.66 -12.25
C LEU A 510 -34.94 10.25 -12.37
N ALA A 511 -35.85 11.19 -12.69
CA ALA A 511 -37.26 10.89 -12.90
C ALA A 511 -37.46 9.90 -14.06
N ALA A 512 -36.76 10.09 -15.19
CA ALA A 512 -36.78 9.16 -16.31
C ALA A 512 -36.23 7.78 -15.94
N LEU A 513 -35.14 7.73 -15.18
CA LEU A 513 -34.50 6.48 -14.72
C LEU A 513 -35.41 5.68 -13.80
N THR A 514 -36.13 6.36 -12.89
CA THR A 514 -36.94 5.73 -11.83
C THR A 514 -38.33 5.31 -12.29
N HIS A 515 -38.82 5.87 -13.39
CA HIS A 515 -40.19 5.60 -13.88
C HIS A 515 -40.40 4.11 -14.19
N GLY A 516 -41.42 3.50 -13.53
CA GLY A 516 -41.81 2.10 -13.71
C GLY A 516 -40.79 1.07 -13.21
N ARG A 517 -39.79 1.48 -12.44
CA ARG A 517 -38.75 0.60 -11.88
C ARG A 517 -38.87 0.49 -10.36
N THR A 518 -38.31 -0.59 -9.79
CA THR A 518 -38.21 -0.73 -8.33
C THR A 518 -37.06 0.13 -7.83
N VAL A 519 -37.36 1.11 -6.97
CA VAL A 519 -36.41 2.11 -6.52
C VAL A 519 -36.49 2.31 -5.01
N VAL A 520 -35.33 2.35 -4.36
CA VAL A 520 -35.18 2.81 -2.97
C VAL A 520 -34.33 4.06 -2.99
N THR A 521 -34.86 5.21 -2.59
CA THR A 521 -34.14 6.48 -2.60
C THR A 521 -33.92 7.00 -1.18
N ILE A 522 -32.68 7.35 -0.83
CA ILE A 522 -32.42 8.14 0.38
C ILE A 522 -32.77 9.59 0.06
N ALA A 523 -33.97 10.02 0.50
CA ALA A 523 -34.45 11.34 0.19
C ALA A 523 -33.85 12.42 1.09
N HIS A 524 -33.16 13.37 0.47
CA HIS A 524 -32.67 14.61 1.09
C HIS A 524 -33.48 15.82 0.67
N ARG A 525 -34.48 15.64 -0.22
CA ARG A 525 -35.38 16.67 -0.75
C ARG A 525 -36.83 16.34 -0.49
N LEU A 526 -37.61 17.39 -0.31
CA LEU A 526 -39.07 17.32 -0.19
C LEU A 526 -39.72 16.66 -1.40
N SER A 527 -39.31 17.08 -2.60
CA SER A 527 -39.88 16.61 -3.87
C SER A 527 -39.71 15.11 -4.07
N THR A 528 -38.63 14.52 -3.62
CA THR A 528 -38.35 13.08 -3.74
C THR A 528 -39.26 12.27 -2.84
N ALA A 529 -39.43 12.69 -1.58
CA ALA A 529 -40.35 12.03 -0.65
C ALA A 529 -41.81 12.13 -1.10
N GLN A 530 -42.19 13.26 -1.70
CA GLN A 530 -43.54 13.49 -2.19
C GLN A 530 -43.92 12.65 -3.42
N ARG A 531 -42.93 12.38 -4.31
CA ARG A 531 -43.14 11.60 -5.55
C ARG A 531 -43.05 10.08 -5.33
N ALA A 532 -42.57 9.63 -4.19
CA ALA A 532 -42.47 8.22 -3.88
C ALA A 532 -43.84 7.59 -3.59
N ASP A 533 -44.06 6.34 -3.98
CA ASP A 533 -45.29 5.59 -3.67
C ASP A 533 -45.44 5.40 -2.17
N ARG A 534 -44.34 5.12 -1.48
CA ARG A 534 -44.28 5.02 -0.01
C ARG A 534 -43.04 5.71 0.55
N VAL A 535 -43.20 6.21 1.75
CA VAL A 535 -42.15 6.84 2.55
C VAL A 535 -41.88 6.00 3.79
N ALA A 536 -40.64 5.65 4.03
CA ALA A 536 -40.17 4.93 5.20
C ALA A 536 -39.35 5.85 6.08
N VAL A 537 -39.82 6.10 7.30
CA VAL A 537 -39.21 7.03 8.25
C VAL A 537 -38.27 6.26 9.18
N MET A 538 -36.99 6.63 9.19
CA MET A 538 -36.00 6.06 10.10
C MET A 538 -35.67 7.04 11.23
N GLU A 539 -35.59 6.50 12.46
CA GLU A 539 -35.15 7.22 13.63
C GLU A 539 -34.28 6.31 14.52
N ARG A 540 -33.05 6.74 14.81
CA ARG A 540 -32.10 6.02 15.67
C ARG A 540 -31.95 4.53 15.31
N GLY A 541 -31.80 4.25 14.02
CA GLY A 541 -31.61 2.90 13.49
C GLY A 541 -32.90 2.08 13.32
N LYS A 542 -34.07 2.59 13.70
CA LYS A 542 -35.34 1.88 13.62
C LYS A 542 -36.26 2.46 12.53
N LEU A 543 -37.02 1.59 11.92
CA LEU A 543 -38.13 1.99 11.04
C LEU A 543 -39.36 2.31 11.91
N VAL A 544 -39.82 3.54 11.86
CA VAL A 544 -40.89 4.03 12.77
C VAL A 544 -42.24 4.27 12.08
N GLU A 545 -42.22 4.67 10.81
CA GLU A 545 -43.45 4.92 10.02
C GLU A 545 -43.19 4.45 8.59
N VAL A 546 -44.21 3.83 7.96
CA VAL A 546 -44.16 3.45 6.53
C VAL A 546 -45.56 3.56 5.96
N ALA A 547 -45.80 4.55 5.11
CA ALA A 547 -47.05 4.73 4.38
C ALA A 547 -46.86 5.70 3.18
N SER A 548 -47.91 6.06 2.47
CA SER A 548 -47.87 7.11 1.44
C SER A 548 -47.61 8.49 2.06
N HIS A 549 -47.10 9.42 1.25
CA HIS A 549 -46.86 10.80 1.68
C HIS A 549 -48.11 11.43 2.34
N ASP A 550 -49.26 11.32 1.67
CA ASP A 550 -50.50 11.96 2.14
C ASP A 550 -50.98 11.35 3.47
N GLU A 551 -50.90 10.04 3.63
CA GLU A 551 -51.24 9.35 4.87
C GLU A 551 -50.38 9.79 6.02
N LEU A 552 -49.04 9.85 5.83
CA LEU A 552 -48.09 10.25 6.87
C LEU A 552 -48.24 11.72 7.26
N VAL A 553 -48.55 12.60 6.33
CA VAL A 553 -48.84 14.02 6.62
C VAL A 553 -50.15 14.13 7.42
N ALA A 554 -51.19 13.38 7.04
CA ALA A 554 -52.47 13.38 7.74
C ALA A 554 -52.41 12.81 9.17
N GLN A 555 -51.53 11.84 9.43
CA GLN A 555 -51.28 11.27 10.76
C GLN A 555 -50.71 12.30 11.75
N GLY A 556 -49.99 13.33 11.28
CA GLY A 556 -49.46 14.38 12.13
C GLY A 556 -48.25 13.98 12.99
N ASP A 557 -47.69 12.80 12.78
CA ASP A 557 -46.62 12.21 13.58
C ASP A 557 -45.21 12.71 13.18
N ARG A 558 -44.21 11.86 13.18
CA ARG A 558 -42.78 12.23 12.96
C ARG A 558 -42.51 12.73 11.57
N TYR A 559 -43.11 12.08 10.54
CA TYR A 559 -42.99 12.52 9.15
C TYR A 559 -43.57 13.91 8.94
N ALA A 560 -44.78 14.16 9.44
CA ALA A 560 -45.41 15.46 9.32
C ALA A 560 -44.58 16.60 9.95
N ARG A 561 -43.95 16.35 11.09
CA ARG A 561 -43.04 17.32 11.72
C ARG A 561 -41.77 17.54 10.90
N LEU A 562 -41.18 16.47 10.34
CA LEU A 562 -40.02 16.56 9.45
C LEU A 562 -40.40 17.35 8.19
N TRP A 563 -41.54 17.07 7.60
CA TRP A 563 -42.12 17.76 6.44
C TRP A 563 -42.31 19.25 6.71
N ALA A 564 -42.97 19.61 7.83
CA ALA A 564 -43.15 21.00 8.23
C ALA A 564 -41.80 21.75 8.43
N SER A 565 -40.80 21.11 9.02
CA SER A 565 -39.50 21.72 9.19
C SER A 565 -38.75 21.94 7.85
N TRP A 566 -38.93 21.04 6.90
CA TRP A 566 -38.40 21.19 5.54
C TRP A 566 -39.07 22.32 4.78
N GLN A 567 -40.41 22.44 4.87
CA GLN A 567 -41.15 23.54 4.27
C GLN A 567 -40.76 24.90 4.87
N ALA A 568 -40.56 24.98 6.18
CA ALA A 568 -40.11 26.20 6.84
C ALA A 568 -38.71 26.64 6.41
N GLY A 569 -37.80 25.70 6.13
CA GLY A 569 -36.48 25.98 5.60
C GLY A 569 -36.43 26.44 4.14
N LEU A 570 -37.52 26.23 3.37
CA LEU A 570 -37.68 26.75 2.01
C LEU A 570 -38.22 28.19 1.97
N VAL A 571 -38.80 28.67 3.06
CA VAL A 571 -39.41 30.00 3.19
C VAL A 571 -38.46 31.01 3.86
N ALA A 572 -37.35 30.53 4.46
CA ALA A 572 -36.27 31.34 5.05
C ALA A 572 -35.08 31.43 4.11
#